data_bc7bed9538f2f9c6c39e7b43bd42b8b1
#
_entry.id   bc7bed9538f2f9c6c39e7b43bd42b8b1
#
_cell.length_a   1.000
_cell.length_b   1.000
_cell.length_c   1.000
_cell.angle_alpha   90.00
_cell.angle_beta   90.00
_cell.angle_gamma   90.00
#
_symmetry.space_group_name_H-M   'P 1'
#
loop_
_entity.id
_entity.type
_entity.pdbx_description
1 polymer ?
#
loop_
_entity_poly.entity_id
_entity_poly.type
_entity_poly.pdbx_seq_one_letter_code
_entity_poly.pdbx_strand_id
1 'polypeptide(L)'
;FTSFLGGAVWFNGGDIGKFILFIGLAAVAYMFHGWFKDVIKESLAGKYSKQVDVSFRMGMGWFILSEVMFFAAFFGALYYAREFSIPWLSGEGQGGHNGTHEFLWPAFQAAWPMNVMPDPSRYTQYTDVIPAFGVPALNTTLLLLSGVTVTLAHWALQKNNRKQLCSWLAATVLLGLIFLGFQVYEYVHAHQALDLTLKGG
;
A
#
# COMPACT_ATOMS: atom_id res chain seq x y z
N PHE A 1 5.60 -16.86 4.14
CA PHE A 1 6.17 -16.94 5.48
C PHE A 1 7.65 -16.55 5.49
N THR A 2 8.49 -17.16 4.65
CA THR A 2 9.95 -16.88 4.58
C THR A 2 10.24 -15.39 4.30
N SER A 3 9.53 -14.76 3.37
CA SER A 3 9.67 -13.32 3.09
C SER A 3 9.32 -12.45 4.30
N PHE A 4 8.24 -12.80 5.00
CA PHE A 4 7.82 -12.09 6.20
C PHE A 4 8.85 -12.22 7.33
N LEU A 5 9.33 -13.42 7.57
CA LEU A 5 10.38 -13.69 8.57
C LEU A 5 11.67 -12.92 8.23
N GLY A 6 12.09 -12.95 6.96
CA GLY A 6 13.25 -12.20 6.49
C GLY A 6 13.10 -10.70 6.69
N GLY A 7 11.95 -10.13 6.37
CA GLY A 7 11.63 -8.74 6.64
C GLY A 7 11.69 -8.40 8.13
N ALA A 8 11.07 -9.21 8.97
CA ALA A 8 11.08 -9.01 10.42
C ALA A 8 12.51 -9.03 11.00
N VAL A 9 13.33 -9.99 10.59
CA VAL A 9 14.74 -10.07 11.03
C VAL A 9 15.52 -8.84 10.54
N TRP A 10 15.32 -8.43 9.31
CA TRP A 10 16.03 -7.26 8.76
C TRP A 10 15.62 -5.97 9.48
N PHE A 11 14.34 -5.72 9.71
CA PHE A 11 13.86 -4.55 10.46
C PHE A 11 14.35 -4.51 11.91
N ASN A 12 14.67 -5.67 12.50
CA ASN A 12 15.29 -5.75 13.82
C ASN A 12 16.83 -5.68 13.79
N GLY A 13 17.44 -5.31 12.66
CA GLY A 13 18.87 -5.10 12.51
C GLY A 13 19.68 -6.36 12.19
N GLY A 14 19.04 -7.48 11.87
CA GLY A 14 19.71 -8.70 11.47
C GLY A 14 20.12 -8.69 9.99
N ASP A 15 21.40 -8.64 9.67
CA ASP A 15 21.90 -8.59 8.29
C ASP A 15 21.50 -9.80 7.43
N ILE A 16 21.31 -10.96 8.03
CA ILE A 16 20.85 -12.16 7.33
C ILE A 16 19.41 -12.04 6.87
N GLY A 17 18.62 -11.12 7.46
CA GLY A 17 17.21 -10.93 7.16
C GLY A 17 16.94 -10.57 5.71
N LYS A 18 17.79 -9.73 5.10
CA LYS A 18 17.67 -9.36 3.68
C LYS A 18 17.82 -10.55 2.74
N PHE A 19 18.73 -11.45 3.02
CA PHE A 19 18.91 -12.67 2.20
C PHE A 19 17.70 -13.60 2.31
N ILE A 20 17.18 -13.79 3.52
CA ILE A 20 15.97 -14.60 3.77
C ILE A 20 14.77 -13.97 3.06
N LEU A 21 14.63 -12.64 3.09
CA LEU A 21 13.59 -11.90 2.38
C LEU A 21 13.66 -12.14 0.88
N PHE A 22 14.83 -11.96 0.25
CA PHE A 22 15.00 -12.18 -1.18
C PHE A 22 14.78 -13.62 -1.61
N ILE A 23 15.23 -14.60 -0.82
CA ILE A 23 14.94 -16.03 -1.08
C ILE A 23 13.41 -16.25 -1.05
N GLY A 24 12.73 -15.70 -0.04
CA GLY A 24 11.28 -15.81 0.06
C GLY A 24 10.55 -15.15 -1.12
N LEU A 25 10.98 -13.98 -1.55
CA LEU A 25 10.41 -13.30 -2.72
C LEU A 25 10.66 -14.08 -4.02
N ALA A 26 11.85 -14.66 -4.19
CA ALA A 26 12.15 -15.51 -5.34
C ALA A 26 11.27 -16.77 -5.36
N ALA A 27 11.03 -17.39 -4.20
CA ALA A 27 10.12 -18.54 -4.08
C ALA A 27 8.69 -18.16 -4.43
N VAL A 28 8.20 -16.98 -4.02
CA VAL A 28 6.87 -16.47 -4.38
C VAL A 28 6.79 -16.21 -5.90
N ALA A 29 7.79 -15.59 -6.49
CA ALA A 29 7.84 -15.35 -7.93
C ALA A 29 7.83 -16.66 -8.73
N TYR A 30 8.59 -17.66 -8.28
CA TYR A 30 8.59 -19.00 -8.89
C TYR A 30 7.21 -19.68 -8.79
N MET A 31 6.58 -19.60 -7.63
CA MET A 31 5.22 -20.12 -7.41
C MET A 31 4.21 -19.45 -8.37
N PHE A 32 4.22 -18.13 -8.49
CA PHE A 32 3.35 -17.41 -9.43
C PHE A 32 3.60 -17.81 -10.87
N HIS A 33 4.86 -17.92 -11.26
CA HIS A 33 5.21 -18.37 -12.62
C HIS A 33 4.63 -19.76 -12.92
N GLY A 34 4.80 -20.73 -12.01
CA GLY A 34 4.25 -22.07 -12.14
C GLY A 34 2.72 -22.05 -12.23
N TRP A 35 2.07 -21.34 -11.32
CA TRP A 35 0.62 -21.23 -11.27
C TRP A 35 0.04 -20.65 -12.56
N PHE A 36 0.52 -19.49 -13.00
CA PHE A 36 0.02 -18.90 -14.26
C PHE A 36 0.31 -19.75 -15.48
N LYS A 37 1.44 -20.44 -15.53
CA LYS A 37 1.76 -21.40 -16.58
C LYS A 37 0.73 -22.53 -16.65
N ASP A 38 0.33 -23.09 -15.51
CA ASP A 38 -0.66 -24.15 -15.44
C ASP A 38 -2.06 -23.64 -15.83
N VAL A 39 -2.47 -22.46 -15.37
CA VAL A 39 -3.73 -21.81 -15.76
C VAL A 39 -3.79 -21.61 -17.28
N ILE A 40 -2.74 -21.12 -17.91
CA ILE A 40 -2.66 -20.93 -19.36
C ILE A 40 -2.79 -22.29 -20.08
N LYS A 41 -2.04 -23.30 -19.63
CA LYS A 41 -2.05 -24.64 -20.21
C LYS A 41 -3.43 -25.31 -20.11
N GLU A 42 -4.09 -25.19 -18.98
CA GLU A 42 -5.43 -25.74 -18.75
C GLU A 42 -6.49 -25.00 -19.56
N SER A 43 -6.39 -23.67 -19.67
CA SER A 43 -7.27 -22.86 -20.50
C SER A 43 -7.15 -23.22 -21.98
N LEU A 44 -5.92 -23.35 -22.51
CA LEU A 44 -5.69 -23.76 -23.90
C LEU A 44 -6.13 -25.20 -24.17
N ALA A 45 -6.08 -26.07 -23.17
CA ALA A 45 -6.59 -27.46 -23.28
C ALA A 45 -8.13 -27.56 -23.17
N GLY A 46 -8.84 -26.44 -23.00
CA GLY A 46 -10.30 -26.41 -22.91
C GLY A 46 -10.86 -27.07 -21.65
N LYS A 47 -10.07 -27.19 -20.58
CA LYS A 47 -10.50 -27.85 -19.34
C LYS A 47 -11.46 -27.02 -18.48
N TYR A 48 -11.61 -25.73 -18.75
CA TYR A 48 -12.46 -24.85 -17.96
C TYR A 48 -13.89 -24.83 -18.48
N SER A 49 -14.82 -25.18 -17.62
CA SER A 49 -16.26 -25.08 -17.89
C SER A 49 -16.74 -23.62 -17.72
N LYS A 50 -17.96 -23.32 -18.19
CA LYS A 50 -18.62 -22.03 -17.96
C LYS A 50 -18.72 -21.68 -16.46
N GLN A 51 -18.90 -22.68 -15.60
CA GLN A 51 -18.95 -22.48 -14.16
C GLN A 51 -17.61 -22.00 -13.57
N VAL A 52 -16.49 -22.51 -14.10
CA VAL A 52 -15.14 -22.08 -13.70
C VAL A 52 -14.91 -20.62 -14.10
N ASP A 53 -15.37 -20.19 -15.28
CA ASP A 53 -15.28 -18.78 -15.70
C ASP A 53 -16.07 -17.86 -14.76
N VAL A 54 -17.27 -18.26 -14.33
CA VAL A 54 -18.04 -17.52 -13.32
C VAL A 54 -17.28 -17.46 -11.99
N SER A 55 -16.68 -18.57 -11.56
CA SER A 55 -15.91 -18.64 -10.30
C SER A 55 -14.69 -17.71 -10.33
N PHE A 56 -13.96 -17.64 -11.44
CA PHE A 56 -12.84 -16.70 -11.58
C PHE A 56 -13.30 -15.23 -11.50
N ARG A 57 -14.43 -14.89 -12.12
CA ARG A 57 -14.97 -13.52 -12.04
C ARG A 57 -15.44 -13.18 -10.63
N MET A 58 -16.07 -14.12 -9.93
CA MET A 58 -16.44 -13.94 -8.52
C MET A 58 -15.19 -13.80 -7.65
N GLY A 59 -14.15 -14.60 -7.88
CA GLY A 59 -12.86 -14.48 -7.19
C GLY A 59 -12.24 -13.10 -7.35
N MET A 60 -12.26 -12.52 -8.56
CA MET A 60 -11.82 -11.16 -8.79
C MET A 60 -12.68 -10.14 -8.02
N GLY A 61 -14.00 -10.34 -7.96
CA GLY A 61 -14.89 -9.50 -7.17
C GLY A 61 -14.54 -9.51 -5.68
N TRP A 62 -14.25 -10.67 -5.12
CA TRP A 62 -13.80 -10.81 -3.73
C TRP A 62 -12.43 -10.18 -3.49
N PHE A 63 -11.50 -10.31 -4.46
CA PHE A 63 -10.21 -9.66 -4.39
C PHE A 63 -10.36 -8.13 -4.35
N ILE A 64 -11.16 -7.54 -5.24
CA ILE A 64 -11.44 -6.10 -5.23
C ILE A 64 -12.07 -5.68 -3.89
N LEU A 65 -13.02 -6.47 -3.36
CA LEU A 65 -13.61 -6.19 -2.06
C LEU A 65 -12.57 -6.19 -0.94
N SER A 66 -11.62 -7.12 -0.95
CA SER A 66 -10.54 -7.16 0.05
C SER A 66 -9.66 -5.91 0.00
N GLU A 67 -9.35 -5.41 -1.18
CA GLU A 67 -8.59 -4.16 -1.37
C GLU A 67 -9.37 -2.94 -0.85
N VAL A 68 -10.68 -2.88 -1.14
CA VAL A 68 -11.55 -1.81 -0.60
C VAL A 68 -11.58 -1.86 0.93
N MET A 69 -11.68 -3.05 1.52
CA MET A 69 -11.69 -3.21 2.98
C MET A 69 -10.34 -2.88 3.61
N PHE A 70 -9.24 -3.17 2.92
CA PHE A 70 -7.89 -2.76 3.34
C PHE A 70 -7.80 -1.23 3.46
N PHE A 71 -8.19 -0.50 2.42
CA PHE A 71 -8.22 0.98 2.48
C PHE A 71 -9.22 1.51 3.50
N ALA A 72 -10.40 0.89 3.63
CA ALA A 72 -11.39 1.28 4.63
C ALA A 72 -10.86 1.17 6.07
N ALA A 73 -10.05 0.13 6.36
CA ALA A 73 -9.41 -0.01 7.67
C ALA A 73 -8.41 1.13 7.95
N PHE A 74 -7.57 1.49 6.99
CA PHE A 74 -6.61 2.60 7.17
C PHE A 74 -7.29 3.96 7.27
N PHE A 75 -8.25 4.26 6.40
CA PHE A 75 -8.99 5.51 6.46
C PHE A 75 -9.87 5.57 7.72
N GLY A 76 -10.43 4.45 8.16
CA GLY A 76 -11.17 4.36 9.41
C GLY A 76 -10.28 4.61 10.62
N ALA A 77 -9.06 4.06 10.65
CA ALA A 77 -8.08 4.33 11.70
C ALA A 77 -7.65 5.81 11.70
N LEU A 78 -7.40 6.39 10.52
CA LEU A 78 -7.09 7.81 10.37
C LEU A 78 -8.22 8.70 10.88
N TYR A 79 -9.47 8.39 10.51
CA TYR A 79 -10.66 9.09 11.00
C TYR A 79 -10.75 9.01 12.53
N TYR A 80 -10.58 7.80 13.09
CA TYR A 80 -10.61 7.59 14.53
C TYR A 80 -9.53 8.38 15.25
N ALA A 81 -8.30 8.37 14.72
CA ALA A 81 -7.20 9.15 15.29
C ALA A 81 -7.50 10.65 15.30
N ARG A 82 -8.01 11.18 14.19
CA ARG A 82 -8.27 12.61 14.00
C ARG A 82 -9.47 13.10 14.83
N GLU A 83 -10.59 12.38 14.81
CA GLU A 83 -11.85 12.84 15.39
C GLU A 83 -12.02 12.44 16.87
N PHE A 84 -11.31 11.40 17.32
CA PHE A 84 -11.45 10.90 18.69
C PHE A 84 -10.13 10.94 19.45
N SER A 85 -9.09 10.26 18.98
CA SER A 85 -7.86 10.09 19.78
C SER A 85 -7.16 11.40 20.08
N ILE A 86 -7.00 12.28 19.09
CA ILE A 86 -6.32 13.57 19.26
C ILE A 86 -7.12 14.52 20.15
N PRO A 87 -8.45 14.74 19.97
CA PRO A 87 -9.26 15.51 20.91
C PRO A 87 -9.24 14.95 22.34
N TRP A 88 -9.27 13.63 22.51
CA TRP A 88 -9.22 13.03 23.87
C TRP A 88 -7.90 13.29 24.58
N LEU A 89 -6.77 13.35 23.88
CA LEU A 89 -5.48 13.70 24.46
C LEU A 89 -5.45 15.15 25.01
N SER A 90 -6.17 16.05 24.37
CA SER A 90 -6.32 17.45 24.82
C SER A 90 -7.46 17.68 25.83
N GLY A 91 -8.17 16.60 26.24
CA GLY A 91 -9.32 16.69 27.15
C GLY A 91 -10.61 17.14 26.48
N GLU A 92 -10.67 17.20 25.16
CA GLU A 92 -11.84 17.58 24.37
C GLU A 92 -12.64 16.35 23.93
N GLY A 93 -13.91 16.55 23.55
CA GLY A 93 -14.77 15.49 23.00
C GLY A 93 -15.47 14.63 24.05
N GLN A 94 -16.41 13.79 23.58
CA GLN A 94 -17.31 13.00 24.46
C GLN A 94 -16.63 11.88 25.26
N GLY A 95 -15.43 11.48 24.90
CA GLY A 95 -14.64 10.45 25.59
C GLY A 95 -13.43 11.00 26.33
N GLY A 96 -13.16 12.31 26.18
CA GLY A 96 -12.07 12.98 26.88
C GLY A 96 -12.45 13.25 28.34
N HIS A 97 -11.83 12.53 29.25
CA HIS A 97 -11.86 12.95 30.64
C HIS A 97 -10.88 14.10 30.80
N ASN A 98 -11.29 15.19 31.44
CA ASN A 98 -10.43 16.31 31.79
C ASN A 98 -9.12 15.87 32.46
N GLY A 99 -9.15 14.73 33.16
CA GLY A 99 -7.99 14.11 33.77
C GLY A 99 -6.83 13.78 32.82
N THR A 100 -7.08 13.46 31.54
CA THR A 100 -5.99 13.21 30.58
C THR A 100 -5.24 14.49 30.29
N HIS A 101 -5.93 15.59 30.10
CA HIS A 101 -5.31 16.90 29.87
C HIS A 101 -4.67 17.46 31.16
N GLU A 102 -5.40 17.43 32.27
CA GLU A 102 -4.91 18.04 33.53
C GLU A 102 -3.72 17.28 34.14
N PHE A 103 -3.74 15.94 34.11
CA PHE A 103 -2.74 15.15 34.84
C PHE A 103 -1.62 14.59 33.93
N LEU A 104 -1.88 14.34 32.67
CA LEU A 104 -0.90 13.72 31.79
C LEU A 104 -0.30 14.71 30.78
N TRP A 105 -1.14 15.50 30.12
CA TRP A 105 -0.72 16.32 28.98
C TRP A 105 -1.23 17.77 29.05
N PRO A 106 -0.94 18.53 30.12
CA PRO A 106 -1.53 19.86 30.36
C PRO A 106 -1.15 20.90 29.32
N ALA A 107 -0.04 20.72 28.60
CA ALA A 107 0.42 21.62 27.56
C ALA A 107 -0.03 21.21 26.14
N PHE A 108 -0.65 20.03 25.99
CA PHE A 108 -1.04 19.54 24.67
C PHE A 108 -2.32 20.20 24.18
N GLN A 109 -2.30 20.66 22.93
CA GLN A 109 -3.46 21.19 22.24
C GLN A 109 -3.73 20.34 20.99
N ALA A 110 -5.00 19.93 20.82
CA ALA A 110 -5.40 19.18 19.65
C ALA A 110 -5.25 20.03 18.39
N ALA A 111 -4.43 19.57 17.46
CA ALA A 111 -4.25 20.20 16.16
C ALA A 111 -4.09 19.15 15.08
N TRP A 112 -4.50 19.48 13.86
CA TRP A 112 -4.28 18.62 12.71
C TRP A 112 -3.58 19.41 11.59
N PRO A 113 -2.49 18.88 10.99
CA PRO A 113 -1.77 17.65 11.36
C PRO A 113 -1.11 17.76 12.75
N MET A 114 -0.95 16.61 13.43
CA MET A 114 -0.36 16.53 14.76
C MET A 114 1.17 16.62 14.66
N ASN A 115 1.70 17.83 14.55
CA ASN A 115 3.14 18.09 14.47
C ASN A 115 3.79 18.19 15.84
N VAL A 116 2.99 18.42 16.88
CA VAL A 116 3.47 18.52 18.28
C VAL A 116 2.92 17.33 19.04
N MET A 117 3.82 16.50 19.58
CA MET A 117 3.46 15.36 20.41
C MET A 117 3.07 15.79 21.82
N PRO A 118 2.22 15.02 22.52
CA PRO A 118 1.80 15.32 23.89
C PRO A 118 2.99 15.45 24.87
N ASP A 119 4.02 14.62 24.69
CA ASP A 119 5.27 14.67 25.46
C ASP A 119 6.49 14.80 24.54
N PRO A 120 6.96 16.04 24.28
CA PRO A 120 8.11 16.28 23.42
C PRO A 120 9.43 15.70 23.95
N SER A 121 9.49 15.33 25.23
CA SER A 121 10.69 14.75 25.84
C SER A 121 10.83 13.26 25.55
N ARG A 122 9.73 12.57 25.27
CA ARG A 122 9.67 11.13 25.03
C ARG A 122 9.55 10.76 23.57
N TYR A 123 8.93 11.63 22.78
CA TYR A 123 8.62 11.37 21.37
C TYR A 123 9.30 12.40 20.48
N THR A 124 9.86 11.93 19.38
CA THR A 124 10.45 12.80 18.36
C THR A 124 9.35 13.63 17.71
N GLN A 125 9.54 14.94 17.66
CA GLN A 125 8.60 15.83 16.97
C GLN A 125 8.83 15.77 15.47
N TYR A 126 7.75 15.70 14.71
CA TYR A 126 7.81 15.81 13.26
C TYR A 126 7.89 17.28 12.85
N THR A 127 8.93 17.61 12.12
CA THR A 127 9.15 18.98 11.63
C THR A 127 8.48 19.23 10.30
N ASP A 128 8.09 18.17 9.59
CA ASP A 128 7.62 18.28 8.22
C ASP A 128 6.51 17.27 7.89
N VAL A 129 5.66 17.61 6.94
CA VAL A 129 4.57 16.76 6.42
C VAL A 129 4.83 16.48 4.96
N ILE A 130 4.68 15.22 4.55
CA ILE A 130 4.81 14.84 3.13
C ILE A 130 3.74 15.58 2.32
N PRO A 131 4.14 16.44 1.34
CA PRO A 131 3.18 17.20 0.55
C PRO A 131 2.37 16.27 -0.36
N ALA A 132 1.06 16.49 -0.43
CA ALA A 132 0.17 15.72 -1.32
C ALA A 132 0.46 15.98 -2.81
N PHE A 133 0.93 17.20 -3.14
CA PHE A 133 1.31 17.59 -4.49
C PHE A 133 2.80 17.33 -4.73
N GLY A 134 3.14 16.88 -5.95
CA GLY A 134 4.49 16.50 -6.34
C GLY A 134 4.54 15.02 -6.74
N VAL A 135 5.46 14.25 -6.15
CA VAL A 135 5.64 12.81 -6.48
C VAL A 135 4.39 11.97 -6.20
N PRO A 136 3.65 12.14 -5.07
CA PRO A 136 2.42 11.39 -4.84
C PRO A 136 1.32 11.65 -5.88
N ALA A 137 1.14 12.90 -6.27
CA ALA A 137 0.17 13.26 -7.32
C ALA A 137 0.57 12.71 -8.69
N LEU A 138 1.87 12.74 -9.02
CA LEU A 138 2.41 12.13 -10.24
C LEU A 138 2.16 10.62 -10.25
N ASN A 139 2.45 9.95 -9.14
CA ASN A 139 2.22 8.51 -8.99
C ASN A 139 0.75 8.13 -9.18
N THR A 140 -0.15 8.89 -8.60
CA THR A 140 -1.60 8.70 -8.80
C THR A 140 -1.96 8.85 -10.28
N THR A 141 -1.42 9.87 -10.96
CA THR A 141 -1.65 10.09 -12.39
C THR A 141 -1.15 8.92 -13.24
N LEU A 142 0.04 8.38 -12.94
CA LEU A 142 0.59 7.20 -13.62
C LEU A 142 -0.32 5.98 -13.48
N LEU A 143 -0.87 5.72 -12.28
CA LEU A 143 -1.83 4.63 -12.06
C LEU A 143 -3.12 4.83 -12.84
N LEU A 144 -3.69 6.03 -12.86
CA LEU A 144 -4.89 6.33 -13.62
C LEU A 144 -4.65 6.13 -15.13
N LEU A 145 -3.51 6.59 -15.65
CA LEU A 145 -3.14 6.39 -17.04
C LEU A 145 -2.92 4.90 -17.36
N SER A 146 -2.33 4.12 -16.44
CA SER A 146 -2.19 2.67 -16.62
C SER A 146 -3.55 1.96 -16.67
N GLY A 147 -4.52 2.42 -15.90
CA GLY A 147 -5.91 1.97 -15.98
C GLY A 147 -6.57 2.22 -17.34
N VAL A 148 -6.29 3.40 -17.94
CA VAL A 148 -6.76 3.70 -19.30
C VAL A 148 -6.09 2.78 -20.33
N THR A 149 -4.76 2.60 -20.25
CA THR A 149 -4.04 1.77 -21.21
C THR A 149 -4.44 0.30 -21.14
N VAL A 150 -4.69 -0.27 -19.95
CA VAL A 150 -5.19 -1.65 -19.82
C VAL A 150 -6.62 -1.79 -20.38
N THR A 151 -7.45 -0.77 -20.25
CA THR A 151 -8.80 -0.75 -20.84
C THR A 151 -8.72 -0.76 -22.36
N LEU A 152 -7.82 0.03 -22.96
CA LEU A 152 -7.57 0.03 -24.40
C LEU A 152 -7.03 -1.33 -24.88
N ALA A 153 -6.16 -1.96 -24.09
CA ALA A 153 -5.70 -3.33 -24.37
C ALA A 153 -6.86 -4.33 -24.38
N HIS A 154 -7.77 -4.23 -23.42
CA HIS A 154 -8.96 -5.08 -23.35
C HIS A 154 -9.87 -4.90 -24.57
N TRP A 155 -10.12 -3.66 -25.01
CA TRP A 155 -10.89 -3.40 -26.23
C TRP A 155 -10.20 -3.94 -27.49
N ALA A 156 -8.87 -3.83 -27.56
CA ALA A 156 -8.10 -4.42 -28.65
C ALA A 156 -8.20 -5.96 -28.67
N LEU A 157 -8.24 -6.60 -27.47
CA LEU A 157 -8.48 -8.03 -27.33
C LEU A 157 -9.86 -8.43 -27.88
N GLN A 158 -10.91 -7.70 -27.50
CA GLN A 158 -12.28 -7.95 -28.00
C GLN A 158 -12.38 -7.83 -29.52
N LYS A 159 -11.61 -6.90 -30.12
CA LYS A 159 -11.51 -6.71 -31.56
C LYS A 159 -10.55 -7.68 -32.26
N ASN A 160 -9.96 -8.62 -31.52
CA ASN A 160 -8.97 -9.59 -32.01
C ASN A 160 -7.71 -8.95 -32.63
N ASN A 161 -7.38 -7.71 -32.23
CA ASN A 161 -6.22 -6.98 -32.74
C ASN A 161 -5.00 -7.19 -31.82
N ARG A 162 -4.23 -8.25 -32.08
CA ARG A 162 -3.07 -8.64 -31.26
C ARG A 162 -1.97 -7.57 -31.20
N LYS A 163 -1.74 -6.82 -32.27
CA LYS A 163 -0.71 -5.79 -32.28
C LYS A 163 -1.03 -4.67 -31.31
N GLN A 164 -2.26 -4.15 -31.37
CA GLN A 164 -2.71 -3.11 -30.43
C GLN A 164 -2.80 -3.63 -28.99
N LEU A 165 -3.24 -4.88 -28.79
CA LEU A 165 -3.24 -5.52 -27.48
C LEU A 165 -1.84 -5.53 -26.85
N CYS A 166 -0.83 -6.04 -27.56
CA CYS A 166 0.53 -6.10 -27.06
C CYS A 166 1.12 -4.70 -26.79
N SER A 167 0.86 -3.72 -27.68
CA SER A 167 1.35 -2.36 -27.50
C SER A 167 0.74 -1.70 -26.26
N TRP A 168 -0.56 -1.81 -26.04
CA TRP A 168 -1.21 -1.23 -24.88
C TRP A 168 -0.85 -1.96 -23.58
N LEU A 169 -0.67 -3.28 -23.59
CA LEU A 169 -0.16 -4.01 -22.43
C LEU A 169 1.27 -3.61 -22.09
N ALA A 170 2.14 -3.46 -23.09
CA ALA A 170 3.50 -2.99 -22.89
C ALA A 170 3.52 -1.57 -22.26
N ALA A 171 2.66 -0.67 -22.75
CA ALA A 171 2.49 0.66 -22.16
C ALA A 171 2.01 0.58 -20.70
N THR A 172 1.05 -0.28 -20.38
CA THR A 172 0.57 -0.49 -19.02
C THR A 172 1.67 -0.99 -18.09
N VAL A 173 2.46 -1.97 -18.54
CA VAL A 173 3.60 -2.49 -17.75
C VAL A 173 4.66 -1.43 -17.55
N LEU A 174 4.99 -0.64 -18.57
CA LEU A 174 5.96 0.45 -18.48
C LEU A 174 5.51 1.51 -17.46
N LEU A 175 4.25 1.95 -17.52
CA LEU A 175 3.69 2.89 -16.53
C LEU A 175 3.75 2.31 -15.11
N GLY A 176 3.45 1.02 -14.94
CA GLY A 176 3.58 0.32 -13.66
C GLY A 176 5.02 0.27 -13.13
N LEU A 177 6.00 0.05 -14.00
CA LEU A 177 7.42 0.07 -13.60
C LEU A 177 7.88 1.47 -13.20
N ILE A 178 7.47 2.52 -13.94
CA ILE A 178 7.75 3.91 -13.59
C ILE A 178 7.12 4.25 -12.24
N PHE A 179 5.86 3.86 -12.02
CA PHE A 179 5.18 4.02 -10.73
C PHE A 179 5.97 3.38 -9.60
N LEU A 180 6.41 2.12 -9.75
CA LEU A 180 7.21 1.44 -8.72
C LEU A 180 8.53 2.18 -8.44
N GLY A 181 9.18 2.71 -9.46
CA GLY A 181 10.40 3.50 -9.30
C GLY A 181 10.18 4.75 -8.44
N PHE A 182 9.13 5.52 -8.72
CA PHE A 182 8.76 6.68 -7.91
C PHE A 182 8.30 6.29 -6.50
N GLN A 183 7.59 5.17 -6.35
CA GLN A 183 7.16 4.68 -5.04
C GLN A 183 8.34 4.31 -4.14
N VAL A 184 9.35 3.62 -4.69
CA VAL A 184 10.58 3.30 -3.96
C VAL A 184 11.33 4.59 -3.60
N TYR A 185 11.45 5.52 -4.54
CA TYR A 185 12.08 6.80 -4.29
C TYR A 185 11.39 7.56 -3.15
N GLU A 186 10.06 7.62 -3.16
CA GLU A 186 9.26 8.31 -2.15
C GLU A 186 9.42 7.68 -0.77
N TYR A 187 9.37 6.34 -0.67
CA TYR A 187 9.56 5.65 0.62
C TYR A 187 10.98 5.82 1.17
N VAL A 188 12.00 5.75 0.33
CA VAL A 188 13.39 5.98 0.77
C VAL A 188 13.55 7.41 1.26
N HIS A 189 13.00 8.39 0.53
CA HIS A 189 13.07 9.79 0.91
C HIS A 189 12.29 10.08 2.19
N ALA A 190 11.08 9.56 2.33
CA ALA A 190 10.26 9.69 3.54
C ALA A 190 10.96 9.05 4.76
N HIS A 191 11.55 7.87 4.59
CA HIS A 191 12.30 7.21 5.67
C HIS A 191 13.50 8.04 6.14
N GLN A 192 14.23 8.67 5.22
CA GLN A 192 15.37 9.51 5.54
C GLN A 192 14.96 10.87 6.12
N ALA A 193 13.90 11.49 5.60
CA ALA A 193 13.47 12.81 6.01
C ALA A 193 12.73 12.81 7.36
N LEU A 194 11.95 11.76 7.65
CA LEU A 194 11.09 11.66 8.81
C LEU A 194 11.63 10.70 9.88
N ASP A 195 12.81 10.11 9.67
CA ASP A 195 13.43 9.12 10.58
C ASP A 195 12.44 8.03 11.03
N LEU A 196 11.67 7.50 10.08
CA LEU A 196 10.65 6.47 10.32
C LEU A 196 11.30 5.14 10.72
N THR A 197 11.79 5.08 11.95
CA THR A 197 12.35 3.88 12.55
C THR A 197 11.43 3.36 13.65
N LEU A 198 11.52 2.07 13.96
CA LEU A 198 10.77 1.48 15.08
C LEU A 198 11.15 2.06 16.45
N LYS A 199 12.23 2.85 16.52
CA LYS A 199 12.73 3.50 17.76
C LYS A 199 12.50 5.01 17.79
N GLY A 200 12.22 5.63 16.65
CA GLY A 200 12.12 7.09 16.53
C GLY A 200 10.85 7.60 15.87
N GLY A 201 9.98 6.72 15.38
CA GLY A 201 8.74 7.10 14.71
C GLY A 201 7.54 7.07 15.62
#